data_7be6c11171c8384fc099bc6ae0edce47
#
_entry.id   7be6c11171c8384fc099bc6ae0edce47
#
_cell.length_a   1.000
_cell.length_b   1.000
_cell.length_c   1.000
_cell.angle_alpha   90.00
_cell.angle_beta   90.00
_cell.angle_gamma   90.00
#
_symmetry.space_group_name_H-M   'P 1'
#
loop_
_entity.id
_entity.type
_entity.pdbx_description
1 polymer ?
#
loop_
_entity_poly.entity_id
_entity_poly.type
_entity_poly.pdbx_seq_one_letter_code
_entity_poly.pdbx_strand_id
1 'polypeptide(L)'
;LRRIFSDHLFQARLSASIGRDNTPMKTIRLRPGKERSLLRRHPWIFESAIARGGADAGETVRVESDAGEFLAWAAFSPASKIRARVWSFDQAQRIDASFFIASVSASIRARARFDINSDACRLVHGESDGLPGLIVDRYGDTLVAQFLSSGAERWKAVLVDALLAATGLSLLYERSDASSRALEGLPEVTGWLRGAGPVGAPEPPVELVLREHDWRLALNIATGHKTGFYLDQRDSRRKFADDTRRLGFERVLNCFCYTGGFTVAALTGGAGHVTSIDSSGPALAQAAANVALNGFDAQRASFLDADVNASLRQFDREGQRFDAIVLDPPKFAPTVAHADRAARAYKDINRLAFKLLAPDGVLFTYSCSGGISADLFHKIVASAGSDAGVDGFITERLGGAPDHPMTLNFPEGEYLKGLVVMRR
;
A
#
# COMPACT_ATOMS: atom_id res chain seq x y z
N LEU A 1 2.02 -36.43 10.75
CA LEU A 1 1.34 -37.32 9.78
C LEU A 1 -0.11 -36.89 9.46
N ARG A 2 -0.89 -36.31 10.38
CA ARG A 2 -2.26 -35.83 10.10
C ARG A 2 -2.36 -34.56 9.22
N ARG A 3 -1.32 -33.73 9.12
CA ARG A 3 -1.28 -32.54 8.24
C ARG A 3 -1.06 -32.90 6.76
N ILE A 4 -0.33 -33.96 6.45
CA ILE A 4 -0.01 -34.37 5.07
C ILE A 4 -1.23 -34.95 4.33
N PHE A 5 -2.17 -35.59 5.03
CA PHE A 5 -3.40 -36.14 4.43
C PHE A 5 -4.45 -35.07 4.08
N SER A 6 -4.41 -33.88 4.70
CA SER A 6 -5.31 -32.77 4.40
C SER A 6 -5.01 -32.13 3.02
N ASP A 7 -3.74 -32.08 2.63
CA ASP A 7 -3.33 -31.41 1.39
C ASP A 7 -3.75 -32.19 0.12
N HIS A 8 -3.72 -33.51 0.15
CA HIS A 8 -4.14 -34.34 -1.01
C HIS A 8 -5.64 -34.31 -1.26
N LEU A 9 -6.49 -34.28 -0.24
CA LEU A 9 -7.93 -34.18 -0.38
C LEU A 9 -8.39 -32.80 -0.81
N PHE A 10 -7.69 -31.76 -0.40
CA PHE A 10 -7.95 -30.38 -0.81
C PHE A 10 -7.57 -30.15 -2.28
N GLN A 11 -6.40 -30.65 -2.72
CA GLN A 11 -5.99 -30.60 -4.13
C GLN A 11 -6.96 -31.38 -5.05
N ALA A 12 -7.47 -32.54 -4.59
CA ALA A 12 -8.41 -33.34 -5.34
C ALA A 12 -9.80 -32.67 -5.52
N ARG A 13 -10.27 -31.91 -4.53
CA ARG A 13 -11.55 -31.16 -4.62
C ARG A 13 -11.47 -29.95 -5.52
N LEU A 14 -10.34 -29.19 -5.51
CA LEU A 14 -10.09 -28.05 -6.40
C LEU A 14 -9.92 -28.48 -7.86
N SER A 15 -9.26 -29.62 -8.12
CA SER A 15 -9.07 -30.13 -9.48
C SER A 15 -10.34 -30.68 -10.12
N ALA A 16 -11.33 -31.08 -9.34
CA ALA A 16 -12.60 -31.64 -9.84
C ALA A 16 -13.61 -30.57 -10.29
N SER A 17 -13.47 -29.32 -9.89
CA SER A 17 -14.41 -28.25 -10.21
C SER A 17 -14.07 -27.42 -11.46
N ILE A 18 -12.88 -27.61 -12.02
CA ILE A 18 -12.43 -26.86 -13.21
C ILE A 18 -12.42 -27.81 -14.40
N GLY A 19 -13.51 -27.80 -15.18
CA GLY A 19 -13.59 -28.49 -16.47
C GLY A 19 -12.38 -28.10 -17.33
N ARG A 20 -11.83 -29.06 -18.11
CA ARG A 20 -10.80 -28.77 -19.12
C ARG A 20 -11.41 -27.81 -20.13
N ASP A 21 -11.09 -26.53 -19.98
CA ASP A 21 -11.44 -25.52 -20.98
C ASP A 21 -10.59 -25.82 -22.23
N ASN A 22 -11.21 -26.48 -23.20
CA ASN A 22 -10.58 -26.84 -24.48
C ASN A 22 -10.63 -25.67 -25.49
N THR A 23 -10.96 -24.45 -25.03
CA THR A 23 -10.95 -23.25 -25.87
C THR A 23 -9.53 -22.98 -26.35
N PRO A 24 -9.29 -22.77 -27.65
CA PRO A 24 -7.95 -22.46 -28.16
C PRO A 24 -7.41 -21.22 -27.48
N MET A 25 -6.19 -21.33 -26.95
CA MET A 25 -5.51 -20.28 -26.21
C MET A 25 -5.42 -19.00 -27.08
N LYS A 26 -6.03 -17.91 -26.64
CA LYS A 26 -5.99 -16.62 -27.35
C LYS A 26 -4.59 -16.02 -27.27
N THR A 27 -4.21 -15.32 -28.33
CA THR A 27 -2.87 -14.73 -28.47
C THR A 27 -2.97 -13.23 -28.74
N ILE A 28 -2.12 -12.45 -28.11
CA ILE A 28 -1.86 -11.05 -28.47
C ILE A 28 -0.45 -10.95 -29.04
N ARG A 29 -0.30 -10.16 -30.12
CA ARG A 29 0.99 -9.93 -30.77
C ARG A 29 1.39 -8.48 -30.61
N LEU A 30 2.63 -8.25 -30.22
CA LEU A 30 3.15 -6.90 -30.02
C LEU A 30 3.58 -6.27 -31.35
N ARG A 31 3.64 -4.95 -31.37
CA ARG A 31 4.24 -4.18 -32.47
C ARG A 31 5.77 -4.32 -32.44
N PRO A 32 6.45 -4.22 -33.60
CA PRO A 32 7.92 -4.24 -33.65
C PRO A 32 8.55 -3.26 -32.67
N GLY A 33 9.53 -3.75 -31.88
CA GLY A 33 10.30 -2.97 -30.92
C GLY A 33 9.58 -2.70 -29.58
N LYS A 34 8.33 -3.18 -29.40
CA LYS A 34 7.55 -3.02 -28.14
C LYS A 34 7.77 -4.16 -27.14
N GLU A 35 8.52 -5.19 -27.51
CA GLU A 35 8.90 -6.33 -26.66
C GLU A 35 9.96 -5.97 -25.61
N ARG A 36 10.66 -4.85 -25.75
CA ARG A 36 11.82 -4.48 -24.90
C ARG A 36 11.52 -4.45 -23.41
N SER A 37 10.34 -3.97 -23.00
CA SER A 37 9.93 -3.95 -21.59
C SER A 37 9.74 -5.37 -21.05
N LEU A 38 9.11 -6.25 -21.84
CA LEU A 38 8.90 -7.66 -21.44
C LEU A 38 10.21 -8.45 -21.39
N LEU A 39 11.14 -8.20 -22.31
CA LEU A 39 12.49 -8.79 -22.29
C LEU A 39 13.26 -8.37 -21.01
N ARG A 40 12.93 -7.22 -20.43
CA ARG A 40 13.40 -6.77 -19.11
C ARG A 40 12.51 -7.22 -17.96
N ARG A 41 11.55 -8.11 -18.25
CA ARG A 41 10.59 -8.67 -17.29
C ARG A 41 9.67 -7.65 -16.61
N HIS A 42 9.37 -6.53 -17.28
CA HIS A 42 8.36 -5.59 -16.81
C HIS A 42 6.96 -6.22 -16.92
N PRO A 43 6.11 -6.17 -15.87
CA PRO A 43 4.86 -6.95 -15.85
C PRO A 43 3.71 -6.31 -16.65
N TRP A 44 3.83 -5.07 -17.11
CA TRP A 44 2.74 -4.37 -17.80
C TRP A 44 2.91 -4.29 -19.30
N ILE A 45 1.81 -4.55 -20.02
CA ILE A 45 1.70 -4.41 -21.48
C ILE A 45 0.65 -3.34 -21.75
N PHE A 46 1.09 -2.21 -22.30
CA PHE A 46 0.18 -1.11 -22.62
C PHE A 46 -0.55 -1.36 -23.94
N GLU A 47 -1.77 -0.81 -24.08
CA GLU A 47 -2.58 -0.88 -25.29
C GLU A 47 -1.79 -0.51 -26.56
N SER A 48 -1.01 0.58 -26.49
CA SER A 48 -0.20 1.06 -27.61
C SER A 48 0.89 0.10 -28.08
N ALA A 49 1.22 -0.92 -27.28
CA ALA A 49 2.21 -1.93 -27.64
C ALA A 49 1.62 -3.08 -28.48
N ILE A 50 0.30 -3.27 -28.48
CA ILE A 50 -0.36 -4.40 -29.13
C ILE A 50 -0.68 -4.07 -30.59
N ALA A 51 -0.26 -4.94 -31.51
CA ALA A 51 -0.57 -4.85 -32.93
C ALA A 51 -1.90 -5.53 -33.25
N ARG A 52 -2.14 -6.72 -32.71
CA ARG A 52 -3.36 -7.53 -32.98
C ARG A 52 -3.60 -8.55 -31.86
N GLY A 53 -4.81 -9.09 -31.87
CA GLY A 53 -5.28 -10.07 -30.90
C GLY A 53 -6.04 -9.42 -29.75
N GLY A 54 -6.66 -10.23 -28.94
CA GLY A 54 -7.47 -9.82 -27.78
C GLY A 54 -8.15 -11.02 -27.16
N ALA A 55 -8.79 -10.78 -26.01
CA ALA A 55 -9.51 -11.80 -25.26
C ALA A 55 -10.60 -11.13 -24.42
N ASP A 56 -11.41 -11.92 -23.72
CA ASP A 56 -12.36 -11.41 -22.75
C ASP A 56 -11.64 -10.98 -21.46
N ALA A 57 -12.32 -10.19 -20.63
CA ALA A 57 -11.75 -9.65 -19.41
C ALA A 57 -11.22 -10.76 -18.48
N GLY A 58 -9.96 -10.64 -18.08
CA GLY A 58 -9.28 -11.58 -17.19
C GLY A 58 -8.82 -12.89 -17.82
N GLU A 59 -9.11 -13.15 -19.10
CA GLU A 59 -8.60 -14.35 -19.76
C GLU A 59 -7.07 -14.32 -19.85
N THR A 60 -6.48 -15.50 -19.66
CA THR A 60 -5.04 -15.69 -19.88
C THR A 60 -4.76 -15.77 -21.38
N VAL A 61 -3.85 -14.94 -21.86
CA VAL A 61 -3.40 -14.88 -23.24
C VAL A 61 -1.92 -15.21 -23.35
N ARG A 62 -1.56 -15.80 -24.48
CA ARG A 62 -0.18 -15.92 -24.94
C ARG A 62 0.26 -14.58 -25.53
N VAL A 63 1.39 -14.05 -25.06
CA VAL A 63 1.98 -12.82 -25.58
C VAL A 63 3.13 -13.19 -26.51
N GLU A 64 3.12 -12.66 -27.74
CA GLU A 64 4.15 -12.91 -28.74
C GLU A 64 4.78 -11.60 -29.22
N SER A 65 6.07 -11.70 -29.63
CA SER A 65 6.74 -10.66 -30.41
C SER A 65 6.11 -10.52 -31.79
N ASP A 66 6.51 -9.50 -32.56
CA ASP A 66 6.12 -9.37 -33.96
C ASP A 66 6.55 -10.57 -34.81
N ALA A 67 7.68 -11.18 -34.48
CA ALA A 67 8.18 -12.40 -35.14
C ALA A 67 7.44 -13.68 -34.73
N GLY A 68 6.53 -13.62 -33.73
CA GLY A 68 5.78 -14.79 -33.23
C GLY A 68 6.48 -15.57 -32.12
N GLU A 69 7.56 -15.03 -31.54
CA GLU A 69 8.23 -15.65 -30.41
C GLU A 69 7.46 -15.44 -29.13
N PHE A 70 7.42 -16.44 -28.27
CA PHE A 70 6.80 -16.34 -26.95
C PHE A 70 7.53 -15.31 -26.08
N LEU A 71 6.76 -14.46 -25.38
CA LEU A 71 7.27 -13.47 -24.44
C LEU A 71 6.76 -13.69 -23.02
N ALA A 72 5.46 -13.99 -22.87
CA ALA A 72 4.85 -14.14 -21.54
C ALA A 72 3.45 -14.78 -21.62
N TRP A 73 2.97 -15.25 -20.47
CA TRP A 73 1.55 -15.45 -20.17
C TRP A 73 1.02 -14.25 -19.42
N ALA A 74 -0.15 -13.72 -19.81
CA ALA A 74 -0.69 -12.51 -19.21
C ALA A 74 -2.23 -12.55 -19.10
N ALA A 75 -2.80 -11.86 -18.10
CA ALA A 75 -4.24 -11.59 -18.05
C ALA A 75 -4.58 -10.40 -18.95
N PHE A 76 -5.60 -10.54 -19.77
CA PHE A 76 -6.07 -9.49 -20.67
C PHE A 76 -7.15 -8.60 -20.02
N SER A 77 -7.04 -7.29 -20.21
CA SER A 77 -7.97 -6.27 -19.69
C SER A 77 -8.45 -5.36 -20.81
N PRO A 78 -9.59 -5.65 -21.46
CA PRO A 78 -10.03 -4.91 -22.66
C PRO A 78 -10.38 -3.44 -22.40
N ALA A 79 -10.72 -3.06 -21.18
CA ALA A 79 -11.05 -1.68 -20.80
C ALA A 79 -9.81 -0.87 -20.36
N SER A 80 -8.74 -1.53 -19.92
CA SER A 80 -7.58 -0.87 -19.32
C SER A 80 -6.57 -0.36 -20.36
N LYS A 81 -5.91 0.77 -20.07
CA LYS A 81 -4.70 1.17 -20.83
C LYS A 81 -3.52 0.24 -20.58
N ILE A 82 -3.43 -0.39 -19.40
CA ILE A 82 -2.55 -1.53 -19.14
C ILE A 82 -3.31 -2.76 -19.64
N ARG A 83 -3.22 -3.01 -20.93
CA ARG A 83 -4.03 -3.95 -21.69
C ARG A 83 -3.81 -5.41 -21.30
N ALA A 84 -2.63 -5.74 -20.79
CA ALA A 84 -2.39 -7.05 -20.20
C ALA A 84 -1.36 -6.96 -19.06
N ARG A 85 -1.51 -7.85 -18.06
CA ARG A 85 -0.60 -7.99 -16.92
C ARG A 85 -0.03 -9.39 -16.88
N VAL A 86 1.29 -9.48 -16.80
CA VAL A 86 2.02 -10.75 -16.90
C VAL A 86 1.84 -11.59 -15.64
N TRP A 87 1.46 -12.86 -15.83
CA TRP A 87 1.49 -13.90 -14.83
C TRP A 87 2.85 -14.60 -14.77
N SER A 88 3.39 -14.97 -15.95
CA SER A 88 4.66 -15.70 -16.04
C SER A 88 5.39 -15.41 -17.33
N PHE A 89 6.72 -15.36 -17.24
CA PHE A 89 7.63 -15.28 -18.38
C PHE A 89 8.18 -16.67 -18.79
N ASP A 90 7.78 -17.73 -18.11
CA ASP A 90 8.14 -19.09 -18.45
C ASP A 90 7.09 -19.69 -19.39
N GLN A 91 7.52 -20.07 -20.59
CA GLN A 91 6.65 -20.67 -21.60
C GLN A 91 6.05 -22.00 -21.16
N ALA A 92 6.80 -22.78 -20.35
CA ALA A 92 6.37 -24.08 -19.86
C ALA A 92 5.35 -23.95 -18.70
N GLN A 93 5.24 -22.76 -18.08
CA GLN A 93 4.35 -22.54 -16.97
C GLN A 93 2.89 -22.58 -17.43
N ARG A 94 2.12 -23.49 -16.88
CA ARG A 94 0.68 -23.52 -17.02
C ARG A 94 0.03 -22.54 -16.03
N ILE A 95 -0.86 -21.68 -16.52
CA ILE A 95 -1.60 -20.73 -15.69
C ILE A 95 -2.97 -21.34 -15.36
N ASP A 96 -3.03 -22.01 -14.23
CA ASP A 96 -4.20 -22.71 -13.70
C ASP A 96 -4.28 -22.54 -12.17
N ALA A 97 -5.23 -23.21 -11.52
CA ALA A 97 -5.41 -23.11 -10.07
C ALA A 97 -4.13 -23.45 -9.29
N SER A 98 -3.33 -24.41 -9.75
CA SER A 98 -2.10 -24.82 -9.07
C SER A 98 -1.04 -23.72 -9.10
N PHE A 99 -0.96 -22.95 -10.20
CA PHE A 99 -0.11 -21.78 -10.31
C PHE A 99 -0.46 -20.75 -9.25
N PHE A 100 -1.76 -20.39 -9.09
CA PHE A 100 -2.19 -19.39 -8.12
C PHE A 100 -2.01 -19.86 -6.68
N ILE A 101 -2.28 -21.12 -6.37
CA ILE A 101 -2.02 -21.71 -5.05
C ILE A 101 -0.53 -21.63 -4.70
N ALA A 102 0.34 -21.99 -5.64
CA ALA A 102 1.78 -21.92 -5.45
C ALA A 102 2.28 -20.48 -5.26
N SER A 103 1.77 -19.52 -6.06
CA SER A 103 2.15 -18.11 -6.00
C SER A 103 1.70 -17.44 -4.70
N VAL A 104 0.47 -17.67 -4.25
CA VAL A 104 -0.03 -17.20 -2.94
C VAL A 104 0.81 -17.77 -1.81
N SER A 105 1.07 -19.09 -1.84
CA SER A 105 1.88 -19.74 -0.81
C SER A 105 3.32 -19.20 -0.79
N ALA A 106 3.92 -18.91 -1.95
CA ALA A 106 5.25 -18.34 -2.05
C ALA A 106 5.30 -16.92 -1.47
N SER A 107 4.30 -16.08 -1.78
CA SER A 107 4.18 -14.73 -1.25
C SER A 107 4.08 -14.73 0.29
N ILE A 108 3.22 -15.56 0.86
CA ILE A 108 3.05 -15.66 2.32
C ILE A 108 4.35 -16.17 2.99
N ARG A 109 4.99 -17.19 2.42
CA ARG A 109 6.28 -17.69 2.94
C ARG A 109 7.39 -16.64 2.88
N ALA A 110 7.38 -15.77 1.88
CA ALA A 110 8.36 -14.67 1.79
C ALA A 110 8.23 -13.72 2.97
N ARG A 111 7.01 -13.41 3.43
CA ARG A 111 6.75 -12.52 4.58
C ARG A 111 7.26 -13.09 5.90
N ALA A 112 7.28 -14.40 6.07
CA ALA A 112 7.84 -15.04 7.27
C ALA A 112 9.36 -14.82 7.43
N ARG A 113 10.04 -14.30 6.39
CA ARG A 113 11.48 -13.98 6.42
C ARG A 113 11.78 -12.56 6.89
N PHE A 114 10.75 -11.71 7.03
CA PHE A 114 10.89 -10.35 7.51
C PHE A 114 10.64 -10.29 9.01
N ASP A 115 11.40 -9.46 9.70
CA ASP A 115 11.19 -9.18 11.13
C ASP A 115 10.06 -8.16 11.30
N ILE A 116 8.82 -8.68 11.26
CA ILE A 116 7.60 -7.86 11.38
C ILE A 116 7.07 -7.97 12.81
N ASN A 117 7.37 -6.96 13.62
CA ASN A 117 6.83 -6.86 14.97
C ASN A 117 5.41 -6.27 14.94
N SER A 118 4.47 -7.02 14.36
CA SER A 118 3.05 -6.67 14.26
C SER A 118 2.22 -7.92 14.00
N ASP A 119 0.95 -7.91 14.39
CA ASP A 119 -0.05 -8.88 13.96
C ASP A 119 -0.79 -8.49 12.68
N ALA A 120 -0.40 -7.33 12.09
CA ALA A 120 -0.84 -6.91 10.77
C ALA A 120 0.32 -6.89 9.77
N CYS A 121 0.08 -7.42 8.57
CA CYS A 121 1.11 -7.59 7.54
C CYS A 121 0.47 -7.64 6.16
N ARG A 122 1.10 -7.01 5.15
CA ARG A 122 0.78 -7.23 3.75
C ARG A 122 1.28 -8.59 3.29
N LEU A 123 0.37 -9.49 2.96
CA LEU A 123 0.69 -10.84 2.51
C LEU A 123 0.92 -10.94 0.99
N VAL A 124 0.19 -10.12 0.20
CA VAL A 124 0.33 -10.06 -1.26
C VAL A 124 0.39 -8.61 -1.71
N HIS A 125 1.41 -8.26 -2.50
CA HIS A 125 1.67 -6.92 -3.00
C HIS A 125 1.69 -6.88 -4.54
N GLY A 126 0.63 -7.32 -5.15
CA GLY A 126 0.35 -7.20 -6.58
C GLY A 126 1.46 -7.74 -7.49
N GLU A 127 1.92 -6.90 -8.38
CA GLU A 127 2.96 -7.18 -9.37
C GLU A 127 4.27 -7.66 -8.73
N SER A 128 4.58 -7.15 -7.55
CA SER A 128 5.81 -7.53 -6.83
C SER A 128 5.81 -8.99 -6.35
N ASP A 129 4.64 -9.59 -6.20
CA ASP A 129 4.50 -11.01 -5.85
C ASP A 129 4.07 -11.89 -7.04
N GLY A 130 4.10 -11.34 -8.27
CA GLY A 130 3.66 -12.06 -9.46
C GLY A 130 2.15 -12.32 -9.52
N LEU A 131 1.37 -11.57 -8.73
CA LEU A 131 -0.09 -11.62 -8.66
C LEU A 131 -0.70 -10.25 -9.00
N PRO A 132 -0.53 -9.75 -10.24
CA PRO A 132 -0.89 -8.40 -10.62
C PRO A 132 -2.33 -8.01 -10.27
N GLY A 133 -2.46 -6.90 -9.54
CA GLY A 133 -3.76 -6.38 -9.13
C GLY A 133 -4.38 -7.08 -7.92
N LEU A 134 -3.70 -8.03 -7.26
CA LEU A 134 -4.11 -8.61 -5.99
C LEU A 134 -3.36 -7.94 -4.84
N ILE A 135 -4.08 -7.35 -3.91
CA ILE A 135 -3.55 -6.86 -2.64
C ILE A 135 -4.20 -7.66 -1.52
N VAL A 136 -3.42 -8.15 -0.57
CA VAL A 136 -3.98 -8.85 0.60
C VAL A 136 -3.23 -8.41 1.84
N ASP A 137 -3.97 -7.87 2.79
CA ASP A 137 -3.48 -7.54 4.12
C ASP A 137 -4.11 -8.45 5.17
N ARG A 138 -3.32 -8.83 6.15
CA ARG A 138 -3.76 -9.53 7.35
C ARG A 138 -3.85 -8.52 8.50
N TYR A 139 -4.92 -8.60 9.26
CA TYR A 139 -5.13 -7.88 10.52
C TYR A 139 -5.57 -8.90 11.59
N GLY A 140 -4.65 -9.35 12.43
CA GLY A 140 -4.91 -10.43 13.39
C GLY A 140 -5.40 -11.70 12.69
N ASP A 141 -6.67 -12.06 12.93
CA ASP A 141 -7.31 -13.25 12.36
C ASP A 141 -8.12 -12.98 11.08
N THR A 142 -8.10 -11.75 10.58
CA THR A 142 -8.88 -11.31 9.43
C THR A 142 -7.97 -10.99 8.24
N LEU A 143 -8.33 -11.50 7.07
CA LEU A 143 -7.74 -11.10 5.79
C LEU A 143 -8.62 -10.02 5.14
N VAL A 144 -7.98 -9.02 4.55
CA VAL A 144 -8.63 -8.02 3.71
C VAL A 144 -8.00 -8.05 2.33
N ALA A 145 -8.80 -8.31 1.30
CA ALA A 145 -8.32 -8.46 -0.07
C ALA A 145 -8.90 -7.40 -1.00
N GLN A 146 -8.08 -6.97 -1.97
CA GLN A 146 -8.50 -6.13 -3.09
C GLN A 146 -8.16 -6.84 -4.40
N PHE A 147 -9.16 -7.00 -5.28
CA PHE A 147 -9.02 -7.55 -6.62
C PHE A 147 -9.12 -6.40 -7.62
N LEU A 148 -8.00 -5.80 -7.99
CA LEU A 148 -7.91 -4.52 -8.70
C LEU A 148 -7.70 -4.67 -10.21
N SER A 149 -7.55 -5.88 -10.73
CA SER A 149 -7.39 -6.17 -12.16
C SER A 149 -8.38 -7.23 -12.64
N SER A 150 -8.69 -7.20 -13.93
CA SER A 150 -9.58 -8.21 -14.55
C SER A 150 -9.06 -9.64 -14.34
N GLY A 151 -7.73 -9.83 -14.33
CA GLY A 151 -7.13 -11.14 -14.06
C GLY A 151 -7.35 -11.60 -12.63
N ALA A 152 -7.09 -10.73 -11.64
CA ALA A 152 -7.34 -11.05 -10.24
C ALA A 152 -8.82 -11.32 -9.96
N GLU A 153 -9.73 -10.53 -10.57
CA GLU A 153 -11.17 -10.73 -10.47
C GLU A 153 -11.62 -12.10 -11.03
N ARG A 154 -11.12 -12.49 -12.21
CA ARG A 154 -11.44 -13.79 -12.82
C ARG A 154 -11.03 -14.97 -11.95
N TRP A 155 -9.89 -14.87 -11.29
CA TRP A 155 -9.33 -15.93 -10.44
C TRP A 155 -9.71 -15.77 -8.95
N LYS A 156 -10.62 -14.86 -8.62
CA LYS A 156 -11.00 -14.52 -7.24
C LYS A 156 -11.32 -15.75 -6.38
N ALA A 157 -12.15 -16.66 -6.85
CA ALA A 157 -12.54 -17.83 -6.06
C ALA A 157 -11.34 -18.71 -5.69
N VAL A 158 -10.46 -18.99 -6.66
CA VAL A 158 -9.23 -19.78 -6.44
C VAL A 158 -8.25 -19.05 -5.50
N LEU A 159 -8.09 -17.74 -5.69
CA LEU A 159 -7.22 -16.92 -4.86
C LEU A 159 -7.71 -16.86 -3.40
N VAL A 160 -9.01 -16.70 -3.19
CA VAL A 160 -9.64 -16.72 -1.85
C VAL A 160 -9.37 -18.05 -1.14
N ASP A 161 -9.65 -19.17 -1.81
CA ASP A 161 -9.45 -20.49 -1.23
C ASP A 161 -7.96 -20.78 -0.95
N ALA A 162 -7.06 -20.33 -1.85
CA ALA A 162 -5.62 -20.44 -1.66
C ALA A 162 -5.12 -19.61 -0.45
N LEU A 163 -5.64 -18.40 -0.27
CA LEU A 163 -5.29 -17.51 0.85
C LEU A 163 -5.70 -18.14 2.20
N LEU A 164 -6.94 -18.61 2.30
CA LEU A 164 -7.44 -19.25 3.52
C LEU A 164 -6.67 -20.53 3.85
N ALA A 165 -6.41 -21.36 2.84
CA ALA A 165 -5.63 -22.58 3.02
C ALA A 165 -4.18 -22.30 3.47
N ALA A 166 -3.53 -21.30 2.87
CA ALA A 166 -2.14 -20.99 3.16
C ALA A 166 -1.94 -20.27 4.51
N THR A 167 -2.96 -19.53 4.99
CA THR A 167 -2.90 -18.82 6.27
C THR A 167 -3.51 -19.59 7.43
N GLY A 168 -4.41 -20.54 7.16
CA GLY A 168 -5.23 -21.22 8.17
C GLY A 168 -6.33 -20.33 8.78
N LEU A 169 -6.56 -19.14 8.22
CA LEU A 169 -7.59 -18.22 8.67
C LEU A 169 -8.93 -18.53 8.00
N SER A 170 -10.03 -18.04 8.59
CA SER A 170 -11.39 -18.28 8.11
C SER A 170 -12.14 -17.00 7.72
N LEU A 171 -11.63 -15.83 8.10
CA LEU A 171 -12.26 -14.54 7.85
C LEU A 171 -11.56 -13.83 6.68
N LEU A 172 -12.35 -13.47 5.65
CA LEU A 172 -11.83 -12.70 4.50
C LEU A 172 -12.87 -11.66 4.07
N TYR A 173 -12.48 -10.39 4.15
CA TYR A 173 -13.26 -9.24 3.71
C TYR A 173 -12.73 -8.69 2.38
N GLU A 174 -13.60 -8.36 1.44
CA GLU A 174 -13.24 -7.71 0.18
C GLU A 174 -13.36 -6.19 0.29
N ARG A 175 -12.32 -5.48 -0.17
CA ARG A 175 -12.25 -4.00 -0.28
C ARG A 175 -11.88 -3.59 -1.70
N SER A 176 -12.60 -4.12 -2.68
CA SER A 176 -12.42 -3.83 -4.10
C SER A 176 -13.18 -2.55 -4.53
N ASP A 177 -13.02 -1.47 -3.76
CA ASP A 177 -13.65 -0.14 -3.92
C ASP A 177 -12.66 0.95 -4.41
N ALA A 178 -11.44 0.57 -4.78
CA ALA A 178 -10.48 1.50 -5.32
C ALA A 178 -10.88 1.99 -6.73
N SER A 179 -10.73 3.30 -6.98
CA SER A 179 -11.05 3.94 -8.26
C SER A 179 -10.33 3.33 -9.48
N SER A 180 -9.21 2.64 -9.26
CA SER A 180 -8.49 1.90 -10.31
C SER A 180 -9.32 0.78 -10.95
N ARG A 181 -10.33 0.23 -10.24
CA ARG A 181 -11.23 -0.79 -10.80
C ARG A 181 -12.07 -0.28 -11.97
N ALA A 182 -12.50 0.98 -11.91
CA ALA A 182 -13.22 1.61 -13.03
C ALA A 182 -12.38 1.63 -14.32
N LEU A 183 -11.04 1.78 -14.19
CA LEU A 183 -10.12 1.71 -15.34
C LEU A 183 -9.99 0.30 -15.93
N GLU A 184 -10.35 -0.72 -15.18
CA GLU A 184 -10.42 -2.12 -15.61
C GLU A 184 -11.82 -2.54 -16.13
N GLY A 185 -12.81 -1.63 -16.05
CA GLY A 185 -14.20 -1.92 -16.36
C GLY A 185 -14.89 -2.79 -15.30
N LEU A 186 -14.39 -2.80 -14.07
CA LEU A 186 -14.90 -3.60 -12.97
C LEU A 186 -15.73 -2.72 -12.00
N PRO A 187 -16.86 -3.24 -11.48
CA PRO A 187 -17.65 -2.53 -10.47
C PRO A 187 -16.91 -2.50 -9.11
N GLU A 188 -17.26 -1.55 -8.27
CA GLU A 188 -16.85 -1.55 -6.87
C GLU A 188 -17.55 -2.69 -6.12
N VAL A 189 -16.79 -3.41 -5.26
CA VAL A 189 -17.30 -4.51 -4.43
C VAL A 189 -16.67 -4.44 -3.04
N THR A 190 -17.52 -4.53 -2.02
CA THR A 190 -17.09 -4.63 -0.62
C THR A 190 -17.98 -5.63 0.12
N GLY A 191 -17.42 -6.29 1.14
CA GLY A 191 -18.17 -7.22 1.98
C GLY A 191 -17.39 -8.48 2.36
N TRP A 192 -18.02 -9.31 3.18
CA TRP A 192 -17.44 -10.58 3.58
C TRP A 192 -17.50 -11.61 2.46
N LEU A 193 -16.36 -12.12 2.03
CA LEU A 193 -16.27 -13.25 1.09
C LEU A 193 -16.27 -14.60 1.82
N ARG A 194 -15.76 -14.63 3.05
CA ARG A 194 -15.72 -15.82 3.91
C ARG A 194 -15.88 -15.41 5.37
N GLY A 195 -16.50 -16.27 6.18
CA GLY A 195 -16.66 -16.06 7.61
C GLY A 195 -18.00 -15.44 8.01
N ALA A 196 -18.78 -14.90 7.07
CA ALA A 196 -20.18 -14.56 7.33
C ALA A 196 -20.95 -15.85 7.65
N GLY A 197 -21.71 -15.84 8.74
CA GLY A 197 -22.60 -16.93 9.09
C GLY A 197 -23.75 -17.13 8.11
N PRO A 198 -24.66 -18.08 8.36
CA PRO A 198 -25.89 -18.23 7.58
C PRO A 198 -26.68 -16.92 7.55
N VAL A 199 -27.54 -16.77 6.55
CA VAL A 199 -28.41 -15.59 6.41
C VAL A 199 -29.14 -15.30 7.72
N GLY A 200 -28.93 -14.10 8.30
CA GLY A 200 -29.50 -13.71 9.60
C GLY A 200 -28.57 -13.92 10.82
N ALA A 201 -27.41 -14.53 10.66
CA ALA A 201 -26.38 -14.54 11.69
C ALA A 201 -25.68 -13.17 11.77
N PRO A 202 -25.17 -12.75 12.95
CA PRO A 202 -24.39 -11.53 13.04
C PRO A 202 -23.11 -11.66 12.20
N GLU A 203 -22.81 -10.60 11.42
CA GLU A 203 -21.55 -10.52 10.67
C GLU A 203 -20.35 -10.39 11.62
N PRO A 204 -19.17 -10.89 11.23
CA PRO A 204 -17.94 -10.64 11.96
C PRO A 204 -17.67 -9.13 12.12
N PRO A 205 -16.97 -8.70 13.18
CA PRO A 205 -16.68 -7.28 13.37
C PRO A 205 -15.78 -6.74 12.27
N VAL A 206 -16.09 -5.54 11.79
CA VAL A 206 -15.25 -4.77 10.86
C VAL A 206 -14.31 -3.81 11.59
N GLU A 207 -14.55 -3.56 12.86
CA GLU A 207 -13.66 -2.83 13.77
C GLU A 207 -12.68 -3.80 14.40
N LEU A 208 -11.41 -3.59 14.17
CA LEU A 208 -10.31 -4.45 14.60
C LEU A 208 -9.30 -3.64 15.41
N VAL A 209 -8.55 -4.32 16.26
CA VAL A 209 -7.40 -3.75 16.96
C VAL A 209 -6.16 -4.52 16.53
N LEU A 210 -5.20 -3.84 15.92
CA LEU A 210 -3.90 -4.40 15.63
C LEU A 210 -2.88 -4.05 16.73
N ARG A 211 -1.94 -4.95 16.97
CA ARG A 211 -0.71 -4.66 17.71
C ARG A 211 0.40 -4.36 16.70
N GLU A 212 1.04 -3.22 16.88
CA GLU A 212 2.19 -2.81 16.10
C GLU A 212 3.30 -2.36 17.05
N HIS A 213 4.43 -3.05 17.04
CA HIS A 213 5.51 -2.84 18.02
C HIS A 213 5.00 -2.89 19.47
N ASP A 214 5.14 -1.78 20.20
CA ASP A 214 4.81 -1.65 21.62
C ASP A 214 3.45 -0.96 21.85
N TRP A 215 2.66 -0.72 20.77
CA TRP A 215 1.36 -0.05 20.85
C TRP A 215 0.25 -0.78 20.09
N ARG A 216 -0.96 -0.34 20.30
CA ARG A 216 -2.17 -0.85 19.65
C ARG A 216 -2.86 0.25 18.85
N LEU A 217 -3.47 -0.13 17.74
CA LEU A 217 -4.21 0.77 16.90
C LEU A 217 -5.54 0.13 16.50
N ALA A 218 -6.63 0.79 16.81
CA ALA A 218 -7.94 0.40 16.33
C ALA A 218 -8.17 0.97 14.92
N LEU A 219 -8.79 0.17 14.07
CA LEU A 219 -9.08 0.48 12.69
C LEU A 219 -10.42 -0.12 12.26
N ASN A 220 -10.98 0.36 11.15
CA ASN A 220 -12.17 -0.21 10.54
C ASN A 220 -11.85 -0.67 9.12
N ILE A 221 -11.98 -1.98 8.84
CA ILE A 221 -11.66 -2.55 7.54
C ILE A 221 -12.70 -2.22 6.47
N ALA A 222 -13.92 -1.82 6.84
CA ALA A 222 -14.97 -1.47 5.90
C ALA A 222 -14.90 0.00 5.45
N THR A 223 -14.49 0.92 6.33
CA THR A 223 -14.50 2.37 6.06
C THR A 223 -13.13 3.02 6.08
N GLY A 224 -12.12 2.35 6.63
CA GLY A 224 -10.75 2.86 6.67
C GLY A 224 -10.11 2.95 5.28
N HIS A 225 -9.07 3.76 5.15
CA HIS A 225 -8.34 3.93 3.90
C HIS A 225 -7.64 2.63 3.46
N LYS A 226 -7.46 2.43 2.16
CA LYS A 226 -6.86 1.22 1.57
C LYS A 226 -7.65 -0.03 1.98
N THR A 227 -7.00 -0.94 2.70
CA THR A 227 -7.58 -2.15 3.28
C THR A 227 -8.05 -1.97 4.73
N GLY A 228 -7.93 -0.74 5.26
CA GLY A 228 -8.27 -0.39 6.66
C GLY A 228 -7.22 0.51 7.31
N PHE A 229 -5.92 0.29 7.01
CA PHE A 229 -4.82 1.04 7.61
C PHE A 229 -3.59 1.14 6.68
N TYR A 230 -2.62 1.98 7.05
CA TYR A 230 -1.36 2.22 6.33
C TYR A 230 -0.23 1.36 6.91
N LEU A 231 -0.17 0.09 6.52
CA LEU A 231 0.87 -0.86 6.98
C LEU A 231 2.26 -0.53 6.43
N ASP A 232 2.33 0.14 5.29
CA ASP A 232 3.56 0.57 4.64
C ASP A 232 4.40 1.56 5.48
N GLN A 233 3.75 2.31 6.39
CA GLN A 233 4.40 3.28 7.28
C GLN A 233 4.81 2.68 8.66
N ARG A 234 4.67 1.37 8.88
CA ARG A 234 4.97 0.72 10.17
C ARG A 234 6.38 1.02 10.65
N ASP A 235 7.37 0.82 9.79
CA ASP A 235 8.77 0.99 10.18
C ASP A 235 9.13 2.48 10.34
N SER A 236 8.49 3.36 9.56
CA SER A 236 8.59 4.82 9.74
C SER A 236 8.04 5.28 11.09
N ARG A 237 6.91 4.72 11.54
CA ARG A 237 6.35 5.01 12.88
C ARG A 237 7.28 4.52 13.99
N ARG A 238 7.88 3.32 13.83
CA ARG A 238 8.89 2.81 14.78
C ARG A 238 10.10 3.73 14.86
N LYS A 239 10.66 4.09 13.72
CA LYS A 239 11.79 5.02 13.63
C LYS A 239 11.46 6.34 14.33
N PHE A 240 10.24 6.88 14.10
CA PHE A 240 9.80 8.12 14.73
C PHE A 240 9.72 8.00 16.26
N ALA A 241 9.18 6.90 16.79
CA ALA A 241 9.14 6.63 18.23
C ALA A 241 10.54 6.51 18.84
N ASP A 242 11.45 5.82 18.15
CA ASP A 242 12.83 5.65 18.62
C ASP A 242 13.61 6.96 18.60
N ASP A 243 13.44 7.80 17.56
CA ASP A 243 14.05 9.13 17.50
C ASP A 243 13.45 10.07 18.55
N THR A 244 12.14 10.01 18.79
CA THR A 244 11.47 10.78 19.85
C THR A 244 12.09 10.45 21.20
N ARG A 245 12.29 9.16 21.52
CA ARG A 245 12.91 8.72 22.78
C ARG A 245 14.37 9.14 22.89
N ARG A 246 15.12 8.99 21.79
CA ARG A 246 16.56 9.26 21.78
C ARG A 246 16.90 10.74 21.82
N LEU A 247 16.09 11.58 21.14
CA LEU A 247 16.33 13.02 21.00
C LEU A 247 15.50 13.86 21.97
N GLY A 248 14.54 13.26 22.70
CA GLY A 248 13.77 13.94 23.72
C GLY A 248 12.79 14.98 23.16
N PHE A 249 12.02 14.63 22.10
CA PHE A 249 11.06 15.56 21.53
C PHE A 249 9.93 15.83 22.52
N GLU A 250 9.81 17.09 22.93
CA GLU A 250 8.73 17.54 23.84
C GLU A 250 7.48 17.98 23.05
N ARG A 251 7.67 18.74 21.97
CA ARG A 251 6.59 19.30 21.15
C ARG A 251 6.63 18.72 19.75
N VAL A 252 5.64 17.91 19.44
CA VAL A 252 5.52 17.21 18.13
C VAL A 252 4.32 17.75 17.36
N LEU A 253 4.48 17.96 16.05
CA LEU A 253 3.42 18.29 15.12
C LEU A 253 3.24 17.13 14.12
N ASN A 254 2.05 16.52 14.09
CA ASN A 254 1.69 15.46 13.15
C ASN A 254 0.64 15.97 12.15
N CYS A 255 1.06 16.22 10.92
CA CYS A 255 0.22 16.72 9.84
C CYS A 255 -0.29 15.59 8.96
N PHE A 256 -1.57 15.68 8.53
CA PHE A 256 -2.27 14.60 7.82
C PHE A 256 -2.29 13.32 8.66
N CYS A 257 -2.65 13.48 9.93
CA CYS A 257 -2.43 12.46 10.95
C CYS A 257 -3.32 11.23 10.79
N TYR A 258 -4.37 11.27 9.97
CA TYR A 258 -5.34 10.19 9.79
C TYR A 258 -5.82 9.68 11.16
N THR A 259 -5.75 8.38 11.42
CA THR A 259 -6.16 7.77 12.69
C THR A 259 -5.05 7.80 13.78
N GLY A 260 -4.06 8.67 13.64
CA GLY A 260 -3.09 8.99 14.69
C GLY A 260 -1.95 7.99 14.88
N GLY A 261 -1.59 7.21 13.86
CA GLY A 261 -0.50 6.22 14.00
C GLY A 261 0.83 6.86 14.43
N PHE A 262 1.25 7.99 13.82
CA PHE A 262 2.44 8.71 14.25
C PHE A 262 2.25 9.44 15.60
N THR A 263 1.02 9.84 15.95
CA THR A 263 0.69 10.42 17.27
C THR A 263 0.95 9.41 18.38
N VAL A 264 0.45 8.19 18.23
CA VAL A 264 0.67 7.09 19.18
C VAL A 264 2.16 6.73 19.25
N ALA A 265 2.84 6.68 18.11
CA ALA A 265 4.29 6.42 18.05
C ALA A 265 5.10 7.50 18.80
N ALA A 266 4.77 8.79 18.62
CA ALA A 266 5.41 9.90 19.33
C ALA A 266 5.21 9.79 20.85
N LEU A 267 3.97 9.56 21.29
CA LEU A 267 3.65 9.42 22.73
C LEU A 267 4.34 8.20 23.34
N THR A 268 4.43 7.09 22.61
CA THR A 268 5.20 5.90 23.02
C THR A 268 6.68 6.20 23.11
N GLY A 269 7.21 7.05 22.21
CA GLY A 269 8.57 7.55 22.26
C GLY A 269 8.85 8.50 23.43
N GLY A 270 7.82 9.00 24.10
CA GLY A 270 7.95 9.89 25.26
C GLY A 270 7.69 11.36 24.97
N ALA A 271 7.15 11.73 23.79
CA ALA A 271 6.81 13.13 23.47
C ALA A 271 5.96 13.76 24.58
N GLY A 272 6.29 14.98 24.99
CA GLY A 272 5.53 15.72 25.99
C GLY A 272 4.12 16.04 25.51
N HIS A 273 3.99 16.61 24.31
CA HIS A 273 2.70 16.93 23.70
C HIS A 273 2.75 16.77 22.18
N VAL A 274 1.68 16.17 21.59
CA VAL A 274 1.52 16.00 20.15
C VAL A 274 0.30 16.79 19.66
N THR A 275 0.53 17.74 18.74
CA THR A 275 -0.55 18.40 17.99
C THR A 275 -0.76 17.66 16.67
N SER A 276 -1.95 17.14 16.45
CA SER A 276 -2.32 16.35 15.28
C SER A 276 -3.35 17.09 14.43
N ILE A 277 -3.13 17.17 13.12
CA ILE A 277 -4.01 17.90 12.19
C ILE A 277 -4.47 16.96 11.09
N ASP A 278 -5.75 16.93 10.85
CA ASP A 278 -6.39 16.30 9.68
C ASP A 278 -7.68 17.03 9.34
N SER A 279 -8.17 16.91 8.12
CA SER A 279 -9.46 17.47 7.68
C SER A 279 -10.62 16.47 7.80
N SER A 280 -10.38 15.33 8.41
CA SER A 280 -11.37 14.27 8.62
C SER A 280 -11.72 14.15 10.10
N GLY A 281 -12.85 14.73 10.52
CA GLY A 281 -13.35 14.60 11.90
C GLY A 281 -13.44 13.15 12.38
N PRO A 282 -14.00 12.19 11.58
CA PRO A 282 -14.00 10.77 11.94
C PRO A 282 -12.61 10.18 12.16
N ALA A 283 -11.61 10.55 11.34
CA ALA A 283 -10.24 10.08 11.52
C ALA A 283 -9.63 10.64 12.81
N LEU A 284 -9.88 11.89 13.14
CA LEU A 284 -9.44 12.54 14.39
C LEU A 284 -10.08 11.90 15.63
N ALA A 285 -11.37 11.56 15.56
CA ALA A 285 -12.06 10.84 16.64
C ALA A 285 -11.39 9.45 16.87
N GLN A 286 -11.07 8.76 15.80
CA GLN A 286 -10.34 7.48 15.89
C GLN A 286 -8.91 7.68 16.40
N ALA A 287 -8.23 8.78 16.04
CA ALA A 287 -6.90 9.10 16.56
C ALA A 287 -6.94 9.34 18.09
N ALA A 288 -7.93 10.07 18.59
CA ALA A 288 -8.14 10.26 20.02
C ALA A 288 -8.43 8.92 20.73
N ALA A 289 -9.27 8.06 20.14
CA ALA A 289 -9.53 6.73 20.66
C ALA A 289 -8.25 5.86 20.70
N ASN A 290 -7.38 5.97 19.69
CA ASN A 290 -6.10 5.26 19.65
C ASN A 290 -5.12 5.74 20.74
N VAL A 291 -5.10 7.03 21.06
CA VAL A 291 -4.34 7.57 22.19
C VAL A 291 -4.85 6.96 23.52
N ALA A 292 -6.16 6.98 23.73
CA ALA A 292 -6.78 6.38 24.93
C ALA A 292 -6.58 4.86 25.02
N LEU A 293 -6.63 4.14 23.88
CA LEU A 293 -6.40 2.68 23.80
C LEU A 293 -5.02 2.28 24.32
N ASN A 294 -4.03 3.17 24.23
CA ASN A 294 -2.67 2.95 24.71
C ASN A 294 -2.44 3.52 26.13
N GLY A 295 -3.49 4.01 26.79
CA GLY A 295 -3.41 4.51 28.15
C GLY A 295 -2.70 5.86 28.32
N PHE A 296 -2.54 6.62 27.24
CA PHE A 296 -1.94 7.95 27.32
C PHE A 296 -2.95 8.98 27.84
N ASP A 297 -2.45 9.95 28.61
CA ASP A 297 -3.24 11.08 29.04
C ASP A 297 -3.72 11.91 27.83
N ALA A 298 -5.04 12.15 27.74
CA ALA A 298 -5.64 12.94 26.69
C ALA A 298 -5.07 14.36 26.59
N GLN A 299 -4.56 14.93 27.68
CA GLN A 299 -3.92 16.24 27.69
C GLN A 299 -2.58 16.29 26.93
N ARG A 300 -1.98 15.13 26.65
CA ARG A 300 -0.74 15.04 25.87
C ARG A 300 -0.98 15.02 24.35
N ALA A 301 -2.23 15.08 23.89
CA ALA A 301 -2.57 15.10 22.46
C ALA A 301 -3.67 16.11 22.19
N SER A 302 -3.47 16.94 21.16
CA SER A 302 -4.47 17.86 20.63
C SER A 302 -4.81 17.48 19.20
N PHE A 303 -6.10 17.54 18.84
CA PHE A 303 -6.58 17.18 17.52
C PHE A 303 -7.30 18.37 16.89
N LEU A 304 -6.84 18.80 15.70
CA LEU A 304 -7.37 19.94 14.97
C LEU A 304 -8.03 19.47 13.68
N ASP A 305 -9.34 19.61 13.59
CA ASP A 305 -10.10 19.42 12.34
C ASP A 305 -9.93 20.67 11.48
N ALA A 306 -8.91 20.67 10.62
CA ALA A 306 -8.52 21.83 9.86
C ALA A 306 -7.70 21.49 8.60
N ASP A 307 -7.65 22.42 7.66
CA ASP A 307 -6.71 22.37 6.55
C ASP A 307 -5.26 22.52 7.05
N VAL A 308 -4.41 21.55 6.74
CA VAL A 308 -3.02 21.52 7.20
C VAL A 308 -2.25 22.75 6.74
N ASN A 309 -2.42 23.17 5.48
CA ASN A 309 -1.70 24.32 4.93
C ASN A 309 -2.07 25.63 5.64
N ALA A 310 -3.36 25.81 5.93
CA ALA A 310 -3.86 26.95 6.69
C ALA A 310 -3.31 26.95 8.13
N SER A 311 -3.32 25.79 8.78
CA SER A 311 -2.81 25.61 10.15
C SER A 311 -1.31 25.89 10.24
N LEU A 312 -0.49 25.36 9.30
CA LEU A 312 0.94 25.66 9.26
C LEU A 312 1.24 27.16 9.12
N ARG A 313 0.46 27.87 8.29
CA ARG A 313 0.59 29.34 8.14
C ARG A 313 0.18 30.09 9.41
N GLN A 314 -0.84 29.59 10.09
CA GLN A 314 -1.29 30.18 11.36
C GLN A 314 -0.21 30.00 12.43
N PHE A 315 0.33 28.79 12.60
CA PHE A 315 1.40 28.52 13.56
C PHE A 315 2.68 29.34 13.28
N ASP A 316 3.00 29.57 11.99
CA ASP A 316 4.14 30.43 11.60
C ASP A 316 3.91 31.89 12.05
N ARG A 317 2.70 32.43 11.85
CA ARG A 317 2.33 33.79 12.33
C ARG A 317 2.33 33.91 13.85
N GLU A 318 1.95 32.84 14.55
CA GLU A 318 1.91 32.78 16.02
C GLU A 318 3.30 32.53 16.62
N GLY A 319 4.31 32.29 15.78
CA GLY A 319 5.68 32.00 16.24
C GLY A 319 5.83 30.65 16.92
N GLN A 320 4.91 29.70 16.69
CA GLN A 320 5.02 28.36 17.27
C GLN A 320 6.26 27.61 16.74
N ARG A 321 6.82 26.73 17.59
CA ARG A 321 7.96 25.88 17.22
C ARG A 321 7.75 24.49 17.76
N PHE A 322 8.27 23.50 17.00
CA PHE A 322 8.15 22.07 17.29
C PHE A 322 9.53 21.41 17.18
N ASP A 323 9.79 20.44 18.06
CA ASP A 323 11.05 19.66 18.05
C ASP A 323 11.02 18.62 16.93
N ALA A 324 9.83 18.09 16.61
CA ALA A 324 9.65 17.21 15.48
C ALA A 324 8.35 17.50 14.74
N ILE A 325 8.40 17.34 13.40
CA ILE A 325 7.24 17.49 12.53
C ILE A 325 7.15 16.27 11.61
N VAL A 326 5.93 15.70 11.48
CA VAL A 326 5.61 14.69 10.47
C VAL A 326 4.73 15.32 9.40
N LEU A 327 5.13 15.17 8.13
CA LEU A 327 4.35 15.52 6.94
C LEU A 327 4.11 14.26 6.11
N ASP A 328 2.94 13.65 6.22
CA ASP A 328 2.52 12.48 5.42
C ASP A 328 1.27 12.80 4.57
N PRO A 329 1.40 13.70 3.57
CA PRO A 329 0.26 14.20 2.81
C PRO A 329 -0.30 13.15 1.85
N PRO A 330 -1.58 13.29 1.43
CA PRO A 330 -2.17 12.48 0.40
C PRO A 330 -1.48 12.66 -0.96
N LYS A 331 -1.82 11.84 -1.95
CA LYS A 331 -1.26 11.93 -3.31
C LYS A 331 -1.62 13.25 -3.97
N PHE A 332 -0.63 14.14 -4.14
CA PHE A 332 -0.80 15.38 -4.91
C PHE A 332 -0.61 15.18 -6.42
N ALA A 333 0.12 14.14 -6.83
CA ALA A 333 0.33 13.79 -8.25
C ALA A 333 0.11 12.29 -8.48
N PRO A 334 -1.08 11.86 -8.91
CA PRO A 334 -1.31 10.46 -9.28
C PRO A 334 -0.52 10.05 -10.53
N THR A 335 -0.20 10.99 -11.44
CA THR A 335 0.58 10.75 -12.67
C THR A 335 1.65 11.81 -12.89
N VAL A 336 2.63 11.53 -13.75
CA VAL A 336 3.71 12.46 -14.13
C VAL A 336 3.17 13.78 -14.70
N ALA A 337 2.03 13.77 -15.39
CA ALA A 337 1.40 14.99 -15.92
C ALA A 337 1.01 16.02 -14.83
N HIS A 338 0.88 15.59 -13.58
CA HIS A 338 0.57 16.45 -12.42
C HIS A 338 1.82 16.81 -11.59
N ALA A 339 3.01 16.38 -12.00
CA ALA A 339 4.24 16.48 -11.20
C ALA A 339 4.57 17.94 -10.80
N ASP A 340 4.49 18.89 -11.73
CA ASP A 340 4.83 20.30 -11.48
C ASP A 340 3.92 20.95 -10.44
N ARG A 341 2.60 20.69 -10.52
CA ARG A 341 1.64 21.19 -9.55
C ARG A 341 1.87 20.58 -8.17
N ALA A 342 2.11 19.28 -8.13
CA ALA A 342 2.40 18.58 -6.89
C ALA A 342 3.73 19.01 -6.29
N ALA A 343 4.77 19.24 -7.10
CA ALA A 343 6.05 19.74 -6.63
C ALA A 343 5.91 21.08 -5.89
N ARG A 344 5.08 22.00 -6.42
CA ARG A 344 4.78 23.27 -5.74
C ARG A 344 4.06 23.05 -4.40
N ALA A 345 3.08 22.15 -4.34
CA ALA A 345 2.37 21.84 -3.11
C ALA A 345 3.29 21.21 -2.05
N TYR A 346 4.10 20.20 -2.45
CA TYR A 346 5.10 19.60 -1.55
C TYR A 346 6.11 20.64 -1.07
N LYS A 347 6.60 21.51 -1.98
CA LYS A 347 7.55 22.58 -1.61
C LYS A 347 6.96 23.52 -0.57
N ASP A 348 5.72 23.95 -0.74
CA ASP A 348 5.07 24.91 0.17
C ASP A 348 4.89 24.34 1.59
N ILE A 349 4.35 23.11 1.72
CA ILE A 349 4.18 22.49 3.05
C ILE A 349 5.53 22.22 3.74
N ASN A 350 6.54 21.76 2.99
CA ASN A 350 7.87 21.52 3.55
C ASN A 350 8.54 22.85 3.98
N ARG A 351 8.41 23.91 3.20
CA ARG A 351 8.90 25.24 3.55
C ARG A 351 8.29 25.77 4.85
N LEU A 352 6.98 25.60 5.02
CA LEU A 352 6.30 25.97 6.25
C LEU A 352 6.76 25.11 7.44
N ALA A 353 6.91 23.80 7.24
CA ALA A 353 7.41 22.91 8.28
C ALA A 353 8.83 23.30 8.72
N PHE A 354 9.74 23.58 7.78
CA PHE A 354 11.09 24.05 8.12
C PHE A 354 11.08 25.34 8.98
N LYS A 355 10.18 26.29 8.69
CA LYS A 355 10.02 27.49 9.51
C LYS A 355 9.54 27.18 10.93
N LEU A 356 8.71 26.14 11.09
CA LEU A 356 8.12 25.73 12.36
C LEU A 356 9.06 24.83 13.19
N LEU A 357 10.13 24.28 12.62
CA LEU A 357 11.08 23.50 13.39
C LEU A 357 11.85 24.37 14.39
N ALA A 358 12.02 23.89 15.60
CA ALA A 358 12.98 24.44 16.56
C ALA A 358 14.44 24.23 16.04
N PRO A 359 15.44 24.93 16.55
CA PRO A 359 16.84 24.56 16.36
C PRO A 359 17.06 23.09 16.74
N ASP A 360 17.88 22.37 15.98
CA ASP A 360 18.09 20.92 16.09
C ASP A 360 16.83 20.03 15.90
N GLY A 361 15.70 20.63 15.50
CA GLY A 361 14.45 19.92 15.27
C GLY A 361 14.51 19.00 14.05
N VAL A 362 13.61 18.00 13.99
CA VAL A 362 13.61 16.96 12.97
C VAL A 362 12.30 16.94 12.18
N LEU A 363 12.43 16.93 10.86
CA LEU A 363 11.31 16.79 9.92
C LEU A 363 11.30 15.37 9.33
N PHE A 364 10.20 14.67 9.52
CA PHE A 364 9.84 13.46 8.79
C PHE A 364 8.87 13.84 7.69
N THR A 365 9.28 13.76 6.43
CA THR A 365 8.44 14.19 5.30
C THR A 365 8.33 13.10 4.25
N TYR A 366 7.11 12.90 3.73
CA TYR A 366 6.79 11.81 2.83
C TYR A 366 6.12 12.27 1.54
N SER A 367 6.22 11.43 0.51
CA SER A 367 5.45 11.50 -0.71
C SER A 367 5.05 10.09 -1.16
N CYS A 368 3.76 9.86 -1.31
CA CYS A 368 3.20 8.64 -1.93
C CYS A 368 2.78 8.86 -3.39
N SER A 369 3.18 9.97 -4.02
CA SER A 369 2.83 10.32 -5.40
C SER A 369 3.70 9.57 -6.40
N GLY A 370 3.10 8.73 -7.26
CA GLY A 370 3.81 8.00 -8.33
C GLY A 370 4.43 8.92 -9.38
N GLY A 371 3.89 10.14 -9.58
CA GLY A 371 4.46 11.14 -10.49
C GLY A 371 5.69 11.89 -9.93
N ILE A 372 6.06 11.67 -8.67
CA ILE A 372 7.23 12.29 -8.01
C ILE A 372 8.26 11.20 -7.72
N SER A 373 9.40 11.25 -8.41
CA SER A 373 10.52 10.33 -8.14
C SER A 373 11.24 10.69 -6.82
N ALA A 374 12.03 9.76 -6.29
CA ALA A 374 12.82 10.00 -5.07
C ALA A 374 13.82 11.16 -5.25
N ASP A 375 14.46 11.28 -6.43
CA ASP A 375 15.35 12.38 -6.76
C ASP A 375 14.60 13.73 -6.81
N LEU A 376 13.44 13.76 -7.47
CA LEU A 376 12.61 14.97 -7.53
C LEU A 376 12.12 15.38 -6.14
N PHE A 377 11.69 14.42 -5.30
CA PHE A 377 11.24 14.71 -3.95
C PHE A 377 12.37 15.30 -3.11
N HIS A 378 13.59 14.76 -3.18
CA HIS A 378 14.75 15.34 -2.54
C HIS A 378 14.99 16.80 -2.98
N LYS A 379 14.99 17.09 -4.29
CA LYS A 379 15.15 18.45 -4.81
C LYS A 379 14.08 19.42 -4.33
N ILE A 380 12.82 18.95 -4.23
CA ILE A 380 11.70 19.73 -3.70
C ILE A 380 11.96 20.12 -2.24
N VAL A 381 12.33 19.13 -1.40
CA VAL A 381 12.58 19.34 0.03
C VAL A 381 13.79 20.25 0.25
N ALA A 382 14.88 20.05 -0.49
CA ALA A 382 16.07 20.91 -0.43
C ALA A 382 15.73 22.37 -0.81
N SER A 383 14.94 22.56 -1.90
CA SER A 383 14.50 23.89 -2.30
C SER A 383 13.57 24.54 -1.26
N ALA A 384 12.75 23.75 -0.56
CA ALA A 384 11.91 24.24 0.52
C ALA A 384 12.71 24.72 1.74
N GLY A 385 13.78 24.00 2.12
CA GLY A 385 14.72 24.41 3.17
C GLY A 385 15.41 25.73 2.82
N SER A 386 15.94 25.84 1.60
CA SER A 386 16.55 27.08 1.10
C SER A 386 15.58 28.28 1.16
N ASP A 387 14.33 28.09 0.69
CA ASP A 387 13.31 29.17 0.74
C ASP A 387 12.89 29.51 2.19
N ALA A 388 13.05 28.60 3.12
CA ALA A 388 12.80 28.85 4.55
C ALA A 388 13.98 29.50 5.27
N GLY A 389 15.15 29.60 4.62
CA GLY A 389 16.39 30.04 5.24
C GLY A 389 16.90 29.03 6.29
N VAL A 390 16.67 27.75 6.09
CA VAL A 390 17.03 26.68 7.02
C VAL A 390 18.00 25.72 6.34
N ASP A 391 19.16 25.52 6.96
CA ASP A 391 20.10 24.45 6.62
C ASP A 391 19.73 23.17 7.37
N GLY A 392 20.02 22.02 6.77
CA GLY A 392 19.76 20.74 7.40
C GLY A 392 20.50 19.56 6.78
N PHE A 393 20.50 18.47 7.51
CA PHE A 393 21.06 17.19 7.06
C PHE A 393 19.92 16.21 6.74
N ILE A 394 19.96 15.57 5.59
CA ILE A 394 19.16 14.36 5.36
C ILE A 394 19.90 13.21 6.06
N THR A 395 19.38 12.80 7.19
CA THR A 395 20.01 11.74 8.00
C THR A 395 19.58 10.35 7.56
N GLU A 396 18.39 10.23 6.94
CA GLU A 396 17.86 8.94 6.50
C GLU A 396 16.88 9.08 5.33
N ARG A 397 16.83 8.05 4.47
CA ARG A 397 15.83 7.86 3.44
C ARG A 397 14.91 6.71 3.86
N LEU A 398 13.62 6.97 3.86
CA LEU A 398 12.59 6.01 4.26
C LEU A 398 11.77 5.57 3.05
N GLY A 399 11.19 4.40 3.14
CA GLY A 399 10.32 3.81 2.12
C GLY A 399 9.21 2.98 2.75
N GLY A 400 8.54 2.17 1.94
CA GLY A 400 7.55 1.21 2.45
C GLY A 400 8.21 0.13 3.30
N ALA A 401 7.48 -0.33 4.32
CA ALA A 401 7.91 -1.45 5.16
C ALA A 401 8.21 -2.72 4.31
N PRO A 402 9.06 -3.66 4.77
CA PRO A 402 9.55 -4.79 3.99
C PRO A 402 8.48 -5.71 3.39
N ASP A 403 7.30 -5.75 4.00
CA ASP A 403 6.15 -6.49 3.47
C ASP A 403 5.45 -5.79 2.27
N HIS A 404 5.93 -4.60 1.88
CA HIS A 404 5.58 -3.89 0.65
C HIS A 404 6.76 -3.91 -0.34
N PRO A 405 7.21 -5.09 -0.79
CA PRO A 405 8.42 -5.20 -1.60
C PRO A 405 8.23 -4.57 -2.97
N MET A 406 9.34 -4.15 -3.55
CA MET A 406 9.46 -3.73 -4.93
C MET A 406 10.34 -4.74 -5.67
N THR A 407 9.93 -5.16 -6.88
CA THR A 407 10.80 -5.99 -7.72
C THR A 407 11.76 -5.13 -8.55
N LEU A 408 12.93 -5.67 -8.86
CA LEU A 408 13.99 -4.97 -9.59
C LEU A 408 13.56 -4.45 -10.97
N ASN A 409 12.58 -5.08 -11.57
CA ASN A 409 12.07 -4.82 -12.91
C ASN A 409 10.73 -4.09 -12.94
N PHE A 410 10.25 -3.60 -11.79
CA PHE A 410 9.00 -2.87 -11.65
C PHE A 410 9.20 -1.62 -10.77
N PRO A 411 9.84 -0.56 -11.31
CA PRO A 411 10.14 0.65 -10.54
C PRO A 411 8.90 1.42 -10.08
N GLU A 412 7.75 1.21 -10.73
CA GLU A 412 6.46 1.79 -10.31
C GLU A 412 6.01 1.29 -8.92
N GLY A 413 6.61 0.21 -8.43
CA GLY A 413 6.43 -0.27 -7.06
C GLY A 413 7.01 0.68 -6.00
N GLU A 414 7.95 1.57 -6.34
CA GLU A 414 8.51 2.58 -5.44
C GLU A 414 7.54 3.78 -5.31
N TYR A 415 6.45 3.60 -4.60
CA TYR A 415 5.46 4.66 -4.45
C TYR A 415 5.64 5.53 -3.20
N LEU A 416 6.17 4.98 -2.09
CA LEU A 416 6.41 5.71 -0.84
C LEU A 416 7.88 6.15 -0.75
N LYS A 417 8.10 7.43 -0.62
CA LYS A 417 9.41 8.08 -0.43
C LYS A 417 9.35 8.94 0.82
N GLY A 418 10.29 8.75 1.74
CA GLY A 418 10.43 9.53 2.95
C GLY A 418 11.84 10.09 3.13
N LEU A 419 11.94 11.22 3.80
CA LEU A 419 13.19 11.82 4.23
C LEU A 419 13.10 12.19 5.70
N VAL A 420 14.13 11.88 6.45
CA VAL A 420 14.37 12.41 7.78
C VAL A 420 15.38 13.53 7.65
N VAL A 421 14.98 14.75 7.99
CA VAL A 421 15.81 15.94 7.86
C VAL A 421 15.98 16.57 9.23
N MET A 422 17.21 16.68 9.71
CA MET A 422 17.55 17.38 10.94
C MET A 422 17.95 18.81 10.59
N ARG A 423 17.29 19.80 11.22
CA ARG A 423 17.64 21.22 11.11
C ARG A 423 19.00 21.44 11.78
N ARG A 424 19.84 22.23 11.12
CA ARG A 424 21.14 22.66 11.62
C ARG A 424 21.06 24.01 12.33
#